data_9807fc92ce0d78662c6704c742216d42
#
_entry.id   9807fc92ce0d78662c6704c742216d42
#
_cell.length_a   1.000
_cell.length_b   1.000
_cell.length_c   1.000
_cell.angle_alpha   90.00
_cell.angle_beta   90.00
_cell.angle_gamma   90.00
#
_symmetry.space_group_name_H-M   'P 1'
#
loop_
_entity.id
_entity.type
_entity.pdbx_description
1 polymer ?
#
loop_
_entity_poly.entity_id
_entity_poly.type
_entity_poly.pdbx_seq_one_letter_code
_entity_poly.pdbx_strand_id
1 'polypeptide(L)'
;MGENMNNNYDEKLSNLYNVYKKFEEEEKNINWSLALCLNSVDGLKPSSYLENLIGQYINGNINIEDLESVLEHYYLKLGVLANSKEKECDIVSSRIIDLLNKDKDDFFLDYEMLLYIHKYLFNNIYDFAGNFRMCNLTKKEVVLNNDTVRYANFNEIKDLLIYDFNEEKDFSYRKISIDKQAKHFASFSSNIWQIHPFREGNTRTVAVFMIKYLRHLGYDVNNDIFKNNSTYFRNSLALSNYSNYKKNINPNFIYLTEFYNNLLYCNNELPKIKVYK
;
A
#
# COMPACT_ATOMS: atom_id res chain seq x y z
N MET A 1 -41.67 9.31 37.27
CA MET A 1 -41.18 8.16 36.48
C MET A 1 -40.53 8.53 35.11
N GLY A 2 -40.60 9.78 34.68
CA GLY A 2 -40.01 10.22 33.39
C GLY A 2 -38.52 10.56 33.36
N GLU A 3 -37.97 10.98 34.48
CA GLU A 3 -36.55 11.42 34.54
C GLU A 3 -35.53 10.27 34.53
N ASN A 4 -35.89 9.08 35.02
CA ASN A 4 -34.98 7.92 35.00
C ASN A 4 -34.87 7.22 33.64
N MET A 5 -35.83 7.41 32.72
CA MET A 5 -35.74 6.85 31.37
C MET A 5 -34.84 7.69 30.45
N ASN A 6 -34.85 9.00 30.55
CA ASN A 6 -34.00 9.87 29.75
C ASN A 6 -32.52 9.70 30.11
N ASN A 7 -32.16 9.65 31.40
CA ASN A 7 -30.76 9.45 31.80
C ASN A 7 -30.16 8.14 31.29
N ASN A 8 -30.95 7.05 31.26
CA ASN A 8 -30.45 5.76 30.77
C ASN A 8 -30.28 5.73 29.25
N TYR A 9 -31.05 6.55 28.50
CA TYR A 9 -30.94 6.67 27.03
C TYR A 9 -29.73 7.51 26.66
N ASP A 10 -29.47 8.62 27.32
CA ASP A 10 -28.34 9.52 27.13
C ASP A 10 -27.01 8.84 27.51
N GLU A 11 -26.99 8.02 28.56
CA GLU A 11 -25.83 7.24 28.97
C GLU A 11 -25.49 6.13 27.90
N LYS A 12 -26.50 5.45 27.36
CA LYS A 12 -26.32 4.47 26.28
C LYS A 12 -25.80 5.12 24.98
N LEU A 13 -26.33 6.29 24.61
CA LEU A 13 -25.88 7.05 23.44
C LEU A 13 -24.43 7.52 23.62
N SER A 14 -24.09 8.01 24.81
CA SER A 14 -22.72 8.43 25.15
C SER A 14 -21.74 7.25 25.09
N ASN A 15 -22.14 6.09 25.61
CA ASN A 15 -21.31 4.88 25.55
C ASN A 15 -21.12 4.39 24.09
N LEU A 16 -22.17 4.40 23.28
CA LEU A 16 -22.08 4.08 21.84
C LEU A 16 -21.15 5.05 21.11
N TYR A 17 -21.30 6.36 21.34
CA TYR A 17 -20.43 7.37 20.76
C TYR A 17 -18.96 7.15 21.11
N ASN A 18 -18.65 6.86 22.37
CA ASN A 18 -17.27 6.58 22.81
C ASN A 18 -16.71 5.30 22.17
N VAL A 19 -17.52 4.27 21.95
CA VAL A 19 -17.12 3.05 21.25
C VAL A 19 -16.82 3.36 19.78
N TYR A 20 -17.70 4.08 19.08
CA TYR A 20 -17.48 4.46 17.67
C TYR A 20 -16.23 5.32 17.50
N LYS A 21 -16.05 6.32 18.37
CA LYS A 21 -14.86 7.18 18.35
C LYS A 21 -13.57 6.38 18.52
N LYS A 22 -13.56 5.39 19.41
CA LYS A 22 -12.39 4.53 19.60
C LYS A 22 -12.08 3.69 18.38
N PHE A 23 -13.08 3.10 17.72
CA PHE A 23 -12.89 2.36 16.48
C PHE A 23 -12.33 3.25 15.36
N GLU A 24 -12.84 4.46 15.21
CA GLU A 24 -12.35 5.43 14.23
C GLU A 24 -10.89 5.82 14.49
N GLU A 25 -10.52 6.04 15.74
CA GLU A 25 -9.13 6.32 16.14
C GLU A 25 -8.20 5.13 15.85
N GLU A 26 -8.65 3.89 16.10
CA GLU A 26 -7.89 2.67 15.79
C GLU A 26 -7.68 2.51 14.28
N GLU A 27 -8.72 2.71 13.47
CA GLU A 27 -8.61 2.63 12.01
C GLU A 27 -7.64 3.69 11.46
N LYS A 28 -7.72 4.94 11.92
CA LYS A 28 -6.79 6.00 11.56
C LYS A 28 -5.34 5.63 11.92
N ASN A 29 -5.11 5.07 13.10
CA ASN A 29 -3.79 4.60 13.53
C ASN A 29 -3.25 3.48 12.65
N ILE A 30 -4.09 2.50 12.27
CA ILE A 30 -3.72 1.39 11.38
C ILE A 30 -3.33 1.93 10.01
N ASN A 31 -4.12 2.82 9.43
CA ASN A 31 -3.86 3.41 8.12
C ASN A 31 -2.55 4.22 8.11
N TRP A 32 -2.28 5.04 9.13
CA TRP A 32 -1.00 5.75 9.26
C TRP A 32 0.18 4.78 9.42
N SER A 33 0.02 3.73 10.23
CA SER A 33 1.04 2.69 10.38
C SER A 33 1.36 2.03 9.04
N LEU A 34 0.34 1.70 8.24
CA LEU A 34 0.52 1.18 6.88
C LEU A 34 1.31 2.16 6.00
N ALA A 35 0.91 3.43 5.94
CA ALA A 35 1.55 4.43 5.09
C ALA A 35 3.04 4.62 5.45
N LEU A 36 3.35 4.77 6.74
CA LEU A 36 4.71 4.91 7.24
C LEU A 36 5.55 3.64 7.00
N CYS A 37 4.98 2.45 7.22
CA CYS A 37 5.69 1.19 6.99
C CYS A 37 5.98 0.93 5.51
N LEU A 38 5.08 1.31 4.60
CA LEU A 38 5.35 1.24 3.16
C LEU A 38 6.52 2.15 2.74
N ASN A 39 6.63 3.34 3.32
CA ASN A 39 7.76 4.25 3.09
C ASN A 39 9.06 3.74 3.73
N SER A 40 8.99 3.08 4.90
CA SER A 40 10.16 2.55 5.59
C SER A 40 10.91 1.46 4.81
N VAL A 41 10.23 0.75 3.93
CA VAL A 41 10.83 -0.26 3.04
C VAL A 41 11.90 0.33 2.13
N ASP A 42 11.72 1.59 1.72
CA ASP A 42 12.68 2.36 0.92
C ASP A 42 13.65 3.17 1.79
N GLY A 43 13.69 2.89 3.10
CA GLY A 43 14.57 3.54 4.07
C GLY A 43 14.17 4.98 4.42
N LEU A 44 12.91 5.33 4.16
CA LEU A 44 12.35 6.64 4.48
C LEU A 44 11.85 6.66 5.93
N LYS A 45 11.93 7.83 6.57
CA LYS A 45 11.43 8.06 7.93
C LYS A 45 10.64 9.36 7.97
N PRO A 46 9.55 9.41 8.77
CA PRO A 46 8.78 10.62 8.96
C PRO A 46 9.62 11.68 9.68
N SER A 47 9.29 12.95 9.45
CA SER A 47 9.77 14.05 10.26
C SER A 47 9.01 14.08 11.60
N SER A 48 9.61 14.69 12.62
CA SER A 48 8.92 14.97 13.89
C SER A 48 7.71 15.90 13.72
N TYR A 49 7.73 16.70 12.65
CA TYR A 49 6.60 17.56 12.30
C TYR A 49 5.39 16.76 11.84
N LEU A 50 5.58 15.77 10.94
CA LEU A 50 4.51 14.86 10.56
C LEU A 50 3.99 14.07 11.76
N GLU A 51 4.85 13.55 12.63
CA GLU A 51 4.43 12.80 13.81
C GLU A 51 3.46 13.61 14.69
N ASN A 52 3.72 14.91 14.85
CA ASN A 52 2.81 15.81 15.56
C ASN A 52 1.46 15.98 14.82
N LEU A 53 1.50 16.17 13.50
CA LEU A 53 0.28 16.32 12.68
C LEU A 53 -0.57 15.05 12.68
N ILE A 54 0.04 13.86 12.68
CA ILE A 54 -0.68 12.58 12.82
C ILE A 54 -1.50 12.57 14.12
N GLY A 55 -0.91 13.00 15.24
CA GLY A 55 -1.64 13.11 16.50
C GLY A 55 -2.83 14.06 16.42
N GLN A 56 -2.69 15.19 15.75
CA GLN A 56 -3.78 16.14 15.53
C GLN A 56 -4.89 15.55 14.64
N TYR A 57 -4.52 14.83 13.57
CA TYR A 57 -5.46 14.17 12.68
C TYR A 57 -6.25 13.06 13.37
N ILE A 58 -5.59 12.21 14.15
CA ILE A 58 -6.25 11.13 14.90
C ILE A 58 -7.27 11.70 15.87
N ASN A 59 -6.91 12.77 16.56
CA ASN A 59 -7.79 13.47 17.50
C ASN A 59 -8.90 14.31 16.83
N GLY A 60 -8.95 14.37 15.49
CA GLY A 60 -9.95 15.14 14.74
C GLY A 60 -9.75 16.65 14.75
N ASN A 61 -8.56 17.13 15.11
CA ASN A 61 -8.22 18.56 15.14
C ASN A 61 -7.82 19.10 13.76
N ILE A 62 -7.49 18.24 12.80
CA ILE A 62 -7.15 18.57 11.43
C ILE A 62 -7.70 17.46 10.50
N ASN A 63 -8.20 17.82 9.31
CA ASN A 63 -8.56 16.85 8.28
C ASN A 63 -7.33 16.52 7.40
N ILE A 64 -7.47 15.58 6.45
CA ILE A 64 -6.34 15.12 5.65
C ILE A 64 -5.90 16.15 4.61
N GLU A 65 -6.83 16.91 4.06
CA GLU A 65 -6.56 17.95 3.07
C GLU A 65 -5.79 19.11 3.70
N ASP A 66 -6.19 19.53 4.90
CA ASP A 66 -5.50 20.57 5.66
C ASP A 66 -4.10 20.10 6.10
N LEU A 67 -3.98 18.83 6.50
CA LEU A 67 -2.71 18.24 6.89
C LEU A 67 -1.71 18.26 5.72
N GLU A 68 -2.11 17.85 4.51
CA GLU A 68 -1.26 17.90 3.32
C GLU A 68 -0.85 19.34 2.99
N SER A 69 -1.80 20.28 3.02
CA SER A 69 -1.54 21.71 2.76
C SER A 69 -0.52 22.30 3.76
N VAL A 70 -0.63 21.94 5.03
CA VAL A 70 0.31 22.36 6.09
C VAL A 70 1.70 21.77 5.87
N LEU A 71 1.81 20.50 5.47
CA LEU A 71 3.08 19.87 5.11
C LEU A 71 3.74 20.54 3.90
N GLU A 72 2.98 20.78 2.83
CA GLU A 72 3.51 21.45 1.64
C GLU A 72 4.05 22.85 1.98
N HIS A 73 3.29 23.61 2.77
CA HIS A 73 3.73 24.94 3.23
C HIS A 73 4.98 24.88 4.13
N TYR A 74 5.07 23.90 5.01
CA TYR A 74 6.26 23.65 5.83
C TYR A 74 7.49 23.41 4.97
N TYR A 75 7.40 22.51 3.97
CA TYR A 75 8.53 22.21 3.09
C TYR A 75 8.87 23.34 2.10
N LEU A 76 7.88 24.15 1.71
CA LEU A 76 8.14 25.38 0.92
C LEU A 76 8.96 26.39 1.74
N LYS A 77 8.66 26.57 3.02
CA LYS A 77 9.44 27.45 3.91
C LYS A 77 10.86 26.96 4.16
N LEU A 78 11.05 25.65 4.30
CA LEU A 78 12.38 25.07 4.46
C LEU A 78 13.24 25.20 3.20
N GLY A 79 12.64 25.20 2.02
CA GLY A 79 13.35 25.33 0.74
C GLY A 79 14.49 24.32 0.59
N VAL A 80 15.71 24.81 0.35
CA VAL A 80 16.90 23.96 0.16
C VAL A 80 17.37 23.25 1.44
N LEU A 81 16.88 23.65 2.61
CA LEU A 81 17.18 23.00 3.90
C LEU A 81 16.29 21.77 4.14
N ALA A 82 15.27 21.57 3.33
CA ALA A 82 14.39 20.42 3.47
C ALA A 82 15.14 19.12 3.22
N ASN A 83 15.05 18.18 4.15
CA ASN A 83 15.50 16.81 3.92
C ASN A 83 14.57 16.15 2.91
N SER A 84 15.08 15.84 1.71
CA SER A 84 14.29 15.29 0.60
C SER A 84 13.65 13.95 0.95
N LYS A 85 14.29 13.12 1.75
CA LYS A 85 13.76 11.82 2.19
C LYS A 85 12.63 11.96 3.20
N GLU A 86 12.76 12.89 4.15
CA GLU A 86 11.68 13.21 5.09
C GLU A 86 10.48 13.80 4.35
N LYS A 87 10.72 14.75 3.44
CA LYS A 87 9.67 15.33 2.59
C LYS A 87 8.93 14.25 1.80
N GLU A 88 9.66 13.33 1.17
CA GLU A 88 9.05 12.21 0.45
C GLU A 88 8.20 11.36 1.39
N CYS A 89 8.73 10.96 2.56
CA CYS A 89 7.99 10.17 3.53
C CYS A 89 6.70 10.86 3.96
N ASP A 90 6.77 12.12 4.34
CA ASP A 90 5.67 12.89 4.91
C ASP A 90 4.55 13.10 3.89
N ILE A 91 4.90 13.61 2.71
CA ILE A 91 3.92 13.90 1.65
C ILE A 91 3.31 12.61 1.10
N VAL A 92 4.13 11.58 0.84
CA VAL A 92 3.60 10.32 0.29
C VAL A 92 2.74 9.59 1.33
N SER A 93 3.08 9.65 2.63
CA SER A 93 2.23 9.06 3.68
C SER A 93 0.87 9.75 3.75
N SER A 94 0.81 11.09 3.75
CA SER A 94 -0.47 11.81 3.77
C SER A 94 -1.35 11.47 2.56
N ARG A 95 -0.75 11.36 1.37
CA ARG A 95 -1.45 10.99 0.14
C ARG A 95 -1.93 9.54 0.11
N ILE A 96 -1.20 8.62 0.74
CA ILE A 96 -1.69 7.24 0.94
C ILE A 96 -2.95 7.27 1.78
N ILE A 97 -2.96 8.01 2.90
CA ILE A 97 -4.15 8.14 3.77
C ILE A 97 -5.33 8.71 2.99
N ASP A 98 -5.12 9.79 2.24
CA ASP A 98 -6.17 10.40 1.45
C ASP A 98 -6.76 9.45 0.40
N LEU A 99 -5.91 8.71 -0.33
CA LEU A 99 -6.37 7.69 -1.28
C LEU A 99 -7.13 6.53 -0.62
N LEU A 100 -6.76 6.14 0.59
CA LEU A 100 -7.43 5.08 1.33
C LEU A 100 -8.77 5.53 1.92
N ASN A 101 -8.93 6.83 2.18
CA ASN A 101 -10.18 7.44 2.68
C ASN A 101 -11.19 7.72 1.56
N LYS A 102 -10.74 7.80 0.30
CA LYS A 102 -11.62 8.02 -0.86
C LYS A 102 -12.51 6.82 -1.13
N ASP A 103 -13.73 7.09 -1.57
CA ASP A 103 -14.75 6.10 -1.82
C ASP A 103 -14.31 4.97 -2.77
N LYS A 104 -14.95 3.82 -2.60
CA LYS A 104 -14.71 2.62 -3.42
C LYS A 104 -15.13 2.84 -4.88
N ASP A 105 -16.06 3.76 -5.12
CA ASP A 105 -16.63 4.05 -6.43
C ASP A 105 -15.67 4.82 -7.35
N ASP A 106 -14.61 5.43 -6.79
CA ASP A 106 -13.55 6.09 -7.55
C ASP A 106 -12.53 5.12 -8.18
N PHE A 107 -12.68 3.81 -7.95
CA PHE A 107 -11.77 2.79 -8.47
C PHE A 107 -12.30 2.18 -9.77
N PHE A 108 -11.44 2.06 -10.77
CA PHE A 108 -11.69 1.28 -11.98
C PHE A 108 -10.51 0.34 -12.26
N LEU A 109 -10.82 -0.88 -12.71
CA LEU A 109 -9.81 -1.92 -12.96
C LEU A 109 -9.17 -1.70 -14.33
N ASP A 110 -8.13 -0.88 -14.37
CA ASP A 110 -7.31 -0.64 -15.54
C ASP A 110 -5.89 -0.20 -15.14
N TYR A 111 -4.90 -0.36 -16.03
CA TYR A 111 -3.55 0.11 -15.79
C TYR A 111 -3.47 1.64 -15.62
N GLU A 112 -4.42 2.37 -16.16
CA GLU A 112 -4.51 3.83 -15.99
C GLU A 112 -4.77 4.22 -14.53
N MET A 113 -5.50 3.39 -13.76
CA MET A 113 -5.63 3.56 -12.30
C MET A 113 -4.27 3.43 -11.61
N LEU A 114 -3.41 2.51 -12.06
CA LEU A 114 -2.06 2.37 -11.53
C LEU A 114 -1.21 3.64 -11.80
N LEU A 115 -1.32 4.21 -13.00
CA LEU A 115 -0.68 5.49 -13.36
C LEU A 115 -1.22 6.65 -12.51
N TYR A 116 -2.54 6.70 -12.32
CA TYR A 116 -3.20 7.71 -11.49
C TYR A 116 -2.69 7.66 -10.04
N ILE A 117 -2.67 6.47 -9.43
CA ILE A 117 -2.18 6.29 -8.06
C ILE A 117 -0.71 6.73 -7.96
N HIS A 118 0.15 6.29 -8.88
CA HIS A 118 1.56 6.70 -8.87
C HIS A 118 1.71 8.22 -9.03
N LYS A 119 0.97 8.84 -9.96
CA LYS A 119 0.97 10.29 -10.13
C LYS A 119 0.52 11.00 -8.86
N TYR A 120 -0.56 10.53 -8.25
CA TYR A 120 -1.11 11.12 -7.04
C TYR A 120 -0.13 11.07 -5.87
N LEU A 121 0.47 9.90 -5.63
CA LEU A 121 1.42 9.69 -4.54
C LEU A 121 2.68 10.55 -4.71
N PHE A 122 3.21 10.68 -5.93
CA PHE A 122 4.56 11.20 -6.17
C PHE A 122 4.59 12.53 -6.93
N ASN A 123 3.45 13.18 -7.18
CA ASN A 123 3.42 14.50 -7.79
C ASN A 123 4.24 15.50 -6.95
N ASN A 124 5.08 16.31 -7.61
CA ASN A 124 6.04 17.22 -6.95
C ASN A 124 7.11 16.57 -6.04
N ILE A 125 7.18 15.22 -6.02
CA ILE A 125 8.26 14.45 -5.40
C ILE A 125 9.20 13.94 -6.50
N TYR A 126 8.63 13.35 -7.56
CA TYR A 126 9.37 12.87 -8.72
C TYR A 126 8.90 13.58 -10.00
N ASP A 127 9.85 13.95 -10.84
CA ASP A 127 9.61 14.56 -12.17
C ASP A 127 8.91 13.59 -13.15
N PHE A 128 9.03 12.28 -12.89
CA PHE A 128 8.42 11.20 -13.67
C PHE A 128 7.10 10.67 -13.07
N ALA A 129 6.51 11.34 -12.07
CA ALA A 129 5.28 10.87 -11.43
C ALA A 129 4.16 10.58 -12.45
N GLY A 130 3.60 9.37 -12.41
CA GLY A 130 2.56 8.91 -13.33
C GLY A 130 3.04 8.53 -14.74
N ASN A 131 4.36 8.55 -15.01
CA ASN A 131 4.91 8.19 -16.31
C ASN A 131 5.70 6.89 -16.24
N PHE A 132 5.60 6.09 -17.28
CA PHE A 132 6.42 4.89 -17.41
C PHE A 132 7.91 5.25 -17.49
N ARG A 133 8.74 4.38 -16.94
CA ARG A 133 10.19 4.50 -17.14
C ARG A 133 10.58 4.34 -18.61
N MET A 134 11.59 5.07 -19.02
CA MET A 134 12.10 5.10 -20.39
C MET A 134 13.43 4.35 -20.55
N CYS A 135 13.79 3.51 -19.57
CA CYS A 135 15.01 2.70 -19.61
C CYS A 135 14.82 1.39 -18.84
N ASN A 136 15.66 0.39 -19.15
CA ASN A 136 15.71 -0.84 -18.38
C ASN A 136 16.34 -0.58 -17.01
N LEU A 137 15.85 -1.28 -15.99
CA LEU A 137 16.31 -1.16 -14.62
C LEU A 137 16.88 -2.49 -14.13
N THR A 138 17.82 -2.38 -13.21
CA THR A 138 18.34 -3.49 -12.41
C THR A 138 18.43 -3.00 -10.96
N LYS A 139 17.75 -3.70 -10.05
CA LYS A 139 17.78 -3.39 -8.61
C LYS A 139 18.25 -4.63 -7.85
N LYS A 140 19.21 -4.42 -6.93
CA LYS A 140 19.65 -5.48 -6.04
C LYS A 140 18.66 -5.65 -4.91
N GLU A 141 18.25 -6.89 -4.64
CA GLU A 141 17.34 -7.23 -3.57
C GLU A 141 18.08 -7.99 -2.46
N VAL A 142 18.03 -7.47 -1.24
CA VAL A 142 18.73 -8.06 -0.09
C VAL A 142 18.24 -9.50 0.18
N VAL A 143 16.94 -9.75 0.03
CA VAL A 143 16.33 -11.07 0.19
C VAL A 143 16.86 -12.11 -0.82
N LEU A 144 17.39 -11.65 -1.96
CA LEU A 144 17.99 -12.46 -3.01
C LEU A 144 19.52 -12.51 -2.92
N ASN A 145 20.11 -12.20 -1.76
CA ASN A 145 21.55 -12.09 -1.57
C ASN A 145 22.20 -11.09 -2.56
N ASN A 146 21.56 -9.94 -2.73
CA ASN A 146 21.95 -8.88 -3.66
C ASN A 146 21.90 -9.26 -5.16
N ASP A 147 21.24 -10.37 -5.50
CA ASP A 147 20.84 -10.64 -6.87
C ASP A 147 19.61 -9.80 -7.26
N THR A 148 19.17 -9.87 -8.51
CA THR A 148 18.12 -9.02 -9.07
C THR A 148 16.97 -9.84 -9.64
N VAL A 149 15.76 -9.28 -9.59
CA VAL A 149 14.63 -9.76 -10.39
C VAL A 149 14.79 -9.26 -11.82
N ARG A 150 14.38 -10.08 -12.77
CA ARG A 150 14.31 -9.68 -14.19
C ARG A 150 13.03 -8.90 -14.43
N TYR A 151 13.14 -7.57 -14.51
CA TYR A 151 12.03 -6.69 -14.84
C TYR A 151 11.73 -6.70 -16.36
N ALA A 152 10.52 -6.27 -16.74
CA ALA A 152 10.13 -6.14 -18.13
C ALA A 152 11.02 -5.17 -18.90
N ASN A 153 11.12 -5.34 -20.23
CA ASN A 153 11.72 -4.34 -21.09
C ASN A 153 10.86 -3.07 -21.09
N PHE A 154 11.46 -1.91 -21.01
CA PHE A 154 10.72 -0.64 -20.90
C PHE A 154 9.80 -0.39 -22.12
N ASN A 155 10.13 -0.87 -23.30
CA ASN A 155 9.30 -0.76 -24.51
C ASN A 155 8.04 -1.63 -24.46
N GLU A 156 8.00 -2.64 -23.58
CA GLU A 156 6.91 -3.63 -23.47
C GLU A 156 5.96 -3.35 -22.30
N ILE A 157 6.29 -2.37 -21.46
CA ILE A 157 5.57 -2.10 -20.19
C ILE A 157 4.07 -1.95 -20.44
N LYS A 158 3.67 -1.11 -21.40
CA LYS A 158 2.26 -0.82 -21.66
C LYS A 158 1.51 -2.06 -22.13
N ASP A 159 2.09 -2.80 -23.06
CA ASP A 159 1.45 -3.98 -23.65
C ASP A 159 1.29 -5.10 -22.61
N LEU A 160 2.29 -5.30 -21.75
CA LEU A 160 2.24 -6.27 -20.66
C LEU A 160 1.18 -5.88 -19.61
N LEU A 161 1.09 -4.60 -19.25
CA LEU A 161 0.05 -4.13 -18.33
C LEU A 161 -1.34 -4.33 -18.94
N ILE A 162 -1.56 -3.96 -20.21
CA ILE A 162 -2.83 -4.18 -20.91
C ILE A 162 -3.20 -5.67 -20.88
N TYR A 163 -2.26 -6.54 -21.14
CA TYR A 163 -2.46 -7.98 -21.10
C TYR A 163 -2.90 -8.45 -19.70
N ASP A 164 -2.12 -8.14 -18.66
CA ASP A 164 -2.40 -8.59 -17.30
C ASP A 164 -3.74 -8.02 -16.76
N PHE A 165 -4.07 -6.76 -17.08
CA PHE A 165 -5.33 -6.17 -16.66
C PHE A 165 -6.55 -6.74 -17.43
N ASN A 166 -6.40 -7.14 -18.67
CA ASN A 166 -7.46 -7.81 -19.41
C ASN A 166 -7.71 -9.21 -18.86
N GLU A 167 -6.66 -10.01 -18.60
CA GLU A 167 -6.77 -11.30 -17.94
C GLU A 167 -7.49 -11.17 -16.57
N GLU A 168 -7.17 -10.11 -15.81
CA GLU A 168 -7.81 -9.86 -14.52
C GLU A 168 -9.29 -9.47 -14.66
N LYS A 169 -9.66 -8.65 -15.65
CA LYS A 169 -11.07 -8.30 -15.94
C LYS A 169 -11.91 -9.51 -16.28
N ASP A 170 -11.34 -10.49 -16.98
CA ASP A 170 -12.01 -11.71 -17.39
C ASP A 170 -12.04 -12.78 -16.27
N PHE A 171 -11.29 -12.57 -15.18
CA PHE A 171 -11.23 -13.51 -14.08
C PHE A 171 -12.47 -13.44 -13.17
N SER A 172 -13.01 -14.62 -12.83
CA SER A 172 -14.19 -14.71 -11.96
C SER A 172 -13.83 -15.23 -10.57
N TYR A 173 -14.00 -14.39 -9.57
CA TYR A 173 -13.84 -14.75 -8.16
C TYR A 173 -15.02 -15.58 -7.61
N ARG A 174 -16.09 -15.74 -8.39
CA ARG A 174 -17.27 -16.51 -7.98
C ARG A 174 -16.95 -18.00 -7.94
N LYS A 175 -17.34 -18.69 -6.85
CA LYS A 175 -17.22 -20.14 -6.70
C LYS A 175 -15.79 -20.70 -6.64
N ILE A 176 -14.78 -19.89 -6.39
CA ILE A 176 -13.44 -20.37 -6.09
C ILE A 176 -13.15 -20.29 -4.59
N SER A 177 -12.34 -21.22 -4.09
CA SER A 177 -11.98 -21.23 -2.66
C SER A 177 -11.12 -20.01 -2.28
N ILE A 178 -11.16 -19.65 -1.01
CA ILE A 178 -10.39 -18.56 -0.40
C ILE A 178 -8.91 -18.66 -0.77
N ASP A 179 -8.30 -19.84 -0.60
CA ASP A 179 -6.89 -20.07 -0.93
C ASP A 179 -6.57 -19.81 -2.41
N LYS A 180 -7.51 -20.13 -3.30
CA LYS A 180 -7.36 -19.85 -4.73
C LYS A 180 -7.49 -18.37 -5.03
N GLN A 181 -8.36 -17.63 -4.31
CA GLN A 181 -8.47 -16.19 -4.43
C GLN A 181 -7.17 -15.50 -4.00
N ALA A 182 -6.64 -15.82 -2.81
CA ALA A 182 -5.38 -15.28 -2.30
C ALA A 182 -4.21 -15.56 -3.24
N LYS A 183 -4.15 -16.79 -3.79
CA LYS A 183 -3.13 -17.16 -4.78
C LYS A 183 -3.24 -16.36 -6.07
N HIS A 184 -4.47 -16.08 -6.53
CA HIS A 184 -4.69 -15.27 -7.72
C HIS A 184 -4.27 -13.81 -7.48
N PHE A 185 -4.66 -13.19 -6.35
CA PHE A 185 -4.21 -11.85 -5.98
C PHE A 185 -2.68 -11.77 -5.87
N ALA A 186 -2.05 -12.81 -5.30
CA ALA A 186 -0.59 -12.90 -5.26
C ALA A 186 0.01 -12.92 -6.66
N SER A 187 -0.57 -13.68 -7.59
CA SER A 187 -0.10 -13.74 -8.98
C SER A 187 -0.27 -12.40 -9.69
N PHE A 188 -1.44 -11.80 -9.63
CA PHE A 188 -1.74 -10.52 -10.28
C PHE A 188 -0.84 -9.39 -9.78
N SER A 189 -0.73 -9.21 -8.45
CA SER A 189 0.15 -8.19 -7.88
C SER A 189 1.63 -8.43 -8.18
N SER A 190 2.06 -9.70 -8.23
CA SER A 190 3.41 -10.11 -8.60
C SER A 190 3.75 -9.72 -10.04
N ASN A 191 2.84 -9.98 -10.98
CA ASN A 191 3.01 -9.65 -12.39
C ASN A 191 3.16 -8.14 -12.59
N ILE A 192 2.24 -7.34 -12.03
CA ILE A 192 2.33 -5.87 -12.09
C ILE A 192 3.65 -5.38 -11.50
N TRP A 193 4.07 -5.91 -10.35
CA TRP A 193 5.31 -5.51 -9.70
C TRP A 193 6.55 -5.91 -10.53
N GLN A 194 6.54 -7.07 -11.21
CA GLN A 194 7.61 -7.50 -12.09
C GLN A 194 7.74 -6.63 -13.36
N ILE A 195 6.62 -6.21 -13.92
CA ILE A 195 6.64 -5.25 -15.03
C ILE A 195 7.42 -4.00 -14.61
N HIS A 196 7.33 -3.60 -13.34
CA HIS A 196 8.07 -2.50 -12.74
C HIS A 196 7.95 -1.21 -13.56
N PRO A 197 6.73 -0.69 -13.74
CA PRO A 197 6.45 0.35 -14.73
C PRO A 197 7.14 1.68 -14.44
N PHE A 198 7.50 1.97 -13.20
CA PHE A 198 8.07 3.24 -12.79
C PHE A 198 9.55 3.14 -12.41
N ARG A 199 10.25 4.28 -12.40
CA ARG A 199 11.66 4.32 -11.95
C ARG A 199 11.79 4.06 -10.45
N GLU A 200 10.88 4.62 -9.64
CA GLU A 200 10.77 4.45 -8.19
C GLU A 200 9.30 4.34 -7.77
N GLY A 201 9.00 3.94 -6.53
CA GLY A 201 7.65 3.92 -5.96
C GLY A 201 6.78 2.72 -6.35
N ASN A 202 7.30 1.73 -7.10
CA ASN A 202 6.49 0.59 -7.60
C ASN A 202 5.82 -0.20 -6.47
N THR A 203 6.54 -0.53 -5.39
CA THR A 203 5.97 -1.31 -4.28
C THR A 203 4.84 -0.56 -3.58
N ARG A 204 5.01 0.74 -3.31
CA ARG A 204 3.99 1.59 -2.68
C ARG A 204 2.75 1.70 -3.57
N THR A 205 2.95 1.94 -4.86
CA THR A 205 1.86 2.02 -5.84
C THR A 205 1.08 0.72 -5.94
N VAL A 206 1.76 -0.43 -6.04
CA VAL A 206 1.11 -1.75 -6.11
C VAL A 206 0.36 -2.05 -4.81
N ALA A 207 0.92 -1.74 -3.64
CA ALA A 207 0.24 -1.94 -2.37
C ALA A 207 -1.07 -1.14 -2.27
N VAL A 208 -1.02 0.16 -2.56
CA VAL A 208 -2.20 1.04 -2.53
C VAL A 208 -3.23 0.60 -3.58
N PHE A 209 -2.79 0.29 -4.80
CA PHE A 209 -3.65 -0.23 -5.86
C PHE A 209 -4.38 -1.50 -5.42
N MET A 210 -3.67 -2.49 -4.88
CA MET A 210 -4.27 -3.75 -4.46
C MET A 210 -5.24 -3.58 -3.30
N ILE A 211 -4.95 -2.71 -2.33
CA ILE A 211 -5.89 -2.41 -1.23
C ILE A 211 -7.19 -1.81 -1.79
N LYS A 212 -7.11 -0.82 -2.69
CA LYS A 212 -8.29 -0.22 -3.32
C LYS A 212 -9.04 -1.23 -4.18
N TYR A 213 -8.34 -2.05 -4.94
CA TYR A 213 -8.94 -3.10 -5.77
C TYR A 213 -9.69 -4.14 -4.93
N LEU A 214 -9.09 -4.65 -3.87
CA LEU A 214 -9.73 -5.61 -2.97
C LEU A 214 -10.98 -5.01 -2.31
N ARG A 215 -10.92 -3.76 -1.86
CA ARG A 215 -12.07 -3.03 -1.31
C ARG A 215 -13.17 -2.83 -2.36
N HIS A 216 -12.80 -2.54 -3.61
CA HIS A 216 -13.74 -2.43 -4.74
C HIS A 216 -14.46 -3.77 -5.00
N LEU A 217 -13.76 -4.90 -4.88
CA LEU A 217 -14.34 -6.23 -4.96
C LEU A 217 -15.21 -6.60 -3.74
N GLY A 218 -15.27 -5.77 -2.71
CA GLY A 218 -16.08 -5.95 -1.52
C GLY A 218 -15.40 -6.71 -0.37
N TYR A 219 -14.07 -6.92 -0.45
CA TYR A 219 -13.34 -7.52 0.66
C TYR A 219 -13.13 -6.51 1.81
N ASP A 220 -13.18 -7.02 3.03
CA ASP A 220 -12.69 -6.31 4.20
C ASP A 220 -11.18 -6.51 4.29
N VAL A 221 -10.42 -5.42 4.08
CA VAL A 221 -8.96 -5.47 3.97
C VAL A 221 -8.33 -5.11 5.31
N ASN A 222 -7.68 -6.08 5.94
CA ASN A 222 -6.95 -5.87 7.18
C ASN A 222 -5.62 -5.15 6.94
N ASN A 223 -5.62 -3.84 6.99
CA ASN A 223 -4.42 -3.01 6.80
C ASN A 223 -3.38 -3.18 7.92
N ASP A 224 -3.73 -3.71 9.10
CA ASP A 224 -2.80 -3.89 10.22
C ASP A 224 -1.65 -4.85 9.88
N ILE A 225 -1.86 -5.76 8.93
CA ILE A 225 -0.80 -6.67 8.48
C ILE A 225 0.44 -5.93 7.98
N PHE A 226 0.27 -4.75 7.40
CA PHE A 226 1.39 -3.94 6.91
C PHE A 226 2.24 -3.33 8.01
N LYS A 227 1.69 -3.11 9.22
CA LYS A 227 2.35 -2.45 10.36
C LYS A 227 3.75 -3.02 10.67
N ASN A 228 3.91 -4.35 10.56
CA ASN A 228 5.19 -5.01 10.83
C ASN A 228 5.70 -5.82 9.63
N ASN A 229 4.97 -5.83 8.52
CA ASN A 229 5.18 -6.77 7.42
C ASN A 229 5.33 -6.10 6.04
N SER A 230 5.55 -4.78 5.95
CA SER A 230 5.78 -4.10 4.67
C SER A 230 7.04 -4.61 3.97
N THR A 231 8.11 -4.84 4.71
CA THR A 231 9.34 -5.49 4.18
C THR A 231 9.05 -6.94 3.76
N TYR A 232 8.21 -7.66 4.49
CA TYR A 232 7.77 -9.00 4.12
C TYR A 232 7.03 -8.97 2.78
N PHE A 233 6.08 -8.05 2.59
CA PHE A 233 5.35 -7.88 1.34
C PHE A 233 6.30 -7.64 0.16
N ARG A 234 7.22 -6.67 0.27
CA ARG A 234 8.23 -6.43 -0.79
C ARG A 234 9.08 -7.64 -1.08
N ASN A 235 9.61 -8.30 -0.05
CA ASN A 235 10.43 -9.49 -0.19
C ASN A 235 9.64 -10.63 -0.86
N SER A 236 8.36 -10.78 -0.56
CA SER A 236 7.48 -11.78 -1.17
C SER A 236 7.27 -11.51 -2.66
N LEU A 237 7.11 -10.23 -3.06
CA LEU A 237 7.06 -9.83 -4.47
C LEU A 237 8.38 -10.14 -5.20
N ALA A 238 9.52 -9.90 -4.57
CA ALA A 238 10.82 -10.26 -5.15
C ALA A 238 10.97 -11.78 -5.32
N LEU A 239 10.60 -12.57 -4.29
CA LEU A 239 10.71 -14.03 -4.31
C LEU A 239 9.75 -14.69 -5.30
N SER A 240 8.55 -14.14 -5.50
CA SER A 240 7.58 -14.64 -6.47
C SER A 240 8.02 -14.44 -7.94
N ASN A 241 9.03 -13.57 -8.17
CA ASN A 241 9.55 -13.24 -9.50
C ASN A 241 11.01 -13.65 -9.72
N TYR A 242 11.65 -14.24 -8.70
CA TYR A 242 13.06 -14.59 -8.81
C TYR A 242 13.26 -16.01 -9.33
N SER A 243 14.08 -16.12 -10.36
CA SER A 243 14.57 -17.40 -10.89
C SER A 243 16.08 -17.37 -11.08
N ASN A 244 16.76 -18.46 -10.73
CA ASN A 244 18.19 -18.63 -10.99
C ASN A 244 18.44 -20.08 -11.39
N TYR A 245 18.48 -20.35 -12.70
CA TYR A 245 18.64 -21.72 -13.23
C TYR A 245 19.96 -22.38 -12.82
N LYS A 246 21.04 -21.59 -12.65
CA LYS A 246 22.33 -22.14 -12.20
C LYS A 246 22.29 -22.67 -10.78
N LYS A 247 21.45 -22.07 -9.95
CA LYS A 247 21.22 -22.47 -8.54
C LYS A 247 19.97 -23.33 -8.36
N ASN A 248 19.28 -23.69 -9.43
CA ASN A 248 18.00 -24.41 -9.41
C ASN A 248 16.94 -23.71 -8.55
N ILE A 249 16.86 -22.39 -8.66
CA ILE A 249 15.88 -21.57 -7.94
C ILE A 249 14.75 -21.20 -8.91
N ASN A 250 13.51 -21.48 -8.49
CA ASN A 250 12.28 -21.12 -9.18
C ASN A 250 11.49 -20.06 -8.41
N PRO A 251 10.60 -19.31 -9.06
CA PRO A 251 9.70 -18.37 -8.40
C PRO A 251 8.92 -19.01 -7.26
N ASN A 252 8.82 -18.31 -6.12
CA ASN A 252 8.16 -18.82 -4.93
C ASN A 252 7.02 -17.90 -4.50
N PHE A 253 5.79 -18.34 -4.75
CA PHE A 253 4.56 -17.61 -4.43
C PHE A 253 4.03 -17.85 -3.01
N ILE A 254 4.59 -18.80 -2.25
CA ILE A 254 4.07 -19.17 -0.93
C ILE A 254 3.95 -17.95 -0.03
N TYR A 255 5.02 -17.16 0.07
CA TYR A 255 5.06 -16.01 0.97
C TYR A 255 4.04 -14.93 0.61
N LEU A 256 3.90 -14.63 -0.68
CA LEU A 256 2.95 -13.63 -1.15
C LEU A 256 1.50 -14.11 -1.02
N THR A 257 1.24 -15.40 -1.27
CA THR A 257 -0.07 -16.02 -1.04
C THR A 257 -0.48 -15.95 0.43
N GLU A 258 0.43 -16.30 1.35
CA GLU A 258 0.15 -16.20 2.79
C GLU A 258 -0.03 -14.77 3.26
N PHE A 259 0.67 -13.81 2.65
CA PHE A 259 0.41 -12.40 2.91
C PHE A 259 -1.02 -12.02 2.54
N TYR A 260 -1.53 -12.41 1.36
CA TYR A 260 -2.91 -12.14 0.95
C TYR A 260 -3.94 -12.92 1.77
N ASN A 261 -3.65 -14.15 2.19
CA ASN A 261 -4.50 -14.88 3.13
C ASN A 261 -4.68 -14.09 4.44
N ASN A 262 -3.61 -13.53 4.97
CA ASN A 262 -3.68 -12.74 6.20
C ASN A 262 -4.32 -11.36 5.99
N LEU A 263 -4.08 -10.74 4.84
CA LEU A 263 -4.68 -9.44 4.49
C LEU A 263 -6.23 -9.52 4.44
N LEU A 264 -6.77 -10.65 3.99
CA LEU A 264 -8.19 -10.83 3.78
C LEU A 264 -8.90 -11.59 4.91
N TYR A 265 -8.21 -12.50 5.60
CA TYR A 265 -8.86 -13.47 6.48
C TYR A 265 -8.26 -13.57 7.89
N CYS A 266 -7.22 -12.81 8.20
CA CYS A 266 -6.56 -12.72 9.53
C CYS A 266 -6.17 -14.08 10.15
N ASN A 267 -5.78 -15.08 9.35
CA ASN A 267 -5.87 -16.47 9.79
C ASN A 267 -4.60 -17.09 10.35
N ASN A 268 -3.38 -16.58 10.08
CA ASN A 268 -2.16 -17.29 10.46
C ASN A 268 -0.96 -16.36 10.69
N GLU A 269 0.02 -16.85 11.42
CA GLU A 269 1.36 -16.24 11.43
C GLU A 269 2.00 -16.35 10.04
N LEU A 270 2.61 -15.27 9.58
CA LEU A 270 3.33 -15.27 8.31
C LEU A 270 4.56 -16.20 8.39
N PRO A 271 4.74 -17.10 7.43
CA PRO A 271 5.91 -17.98 7.40
C PRO A 271 7.20 -17.17 7.27
N LYS A 272 8.23 -17.55 8.01
CA LYS A 272 9.54 -16.88 7.95
C LYS A 272 10.16 -16.99 6.56
N ILE A 273 10.46 -15.86 5.95
CA ILE A 273 11.15 -15.80 4.66
C ILE A 273 12.57 -16.38 4.83
N LYS A 274 12.90 -17.35 3.99
CA LYS A 274 14.26 -17.88 3.87
C LYS A 274 15.04 -17.03 2.86
N VAL A 275 16.03 -16.30 3.36
CA VAL A 275 16.96 -15.56 2.49
C VAL A 275 17.85 -16.56 1.75
N TYR A 276 17.99 -16.39 0.46
CA TYR A 276 18.92 -17.22 -0.34
C TYR A 276 20.37 -16.89 0.07
N LYS A 277 21.16 -17.96 0.33
CA LYS A 277 22.60 -17.83 0.62
C LYS A 277 23.44 -17.94 -0.64
#